data_8ac33cdd48cb7131cace0a2c4742297f
#
_entry.id   8ac33cdd48cb7131cace0a2c4742297f
#
_cell.length_a   1.000
_cell.length_b   1.000
_cell.length_c   1.000
_cell.angle_alpha   90.00
_cell.angle_beta   90.00
_cell.angle_gamma   90.00
#
_symmetry.space_group_name_H-M   'P 1'
#
loop_
_entity.id
_entity.type
_entity.pdbx_description
1 polymer ?
#
loop_
_entity_poly.entity_id
_entity_poly.type
_entity_poly.pdbx_seq_one_letter_code
_entity_poly.pdbx_strand_id
1 'polypeptide(L)'
;MNNALDVPANLLTTCGAPEAVLPLADQFWAWQKTMFENIQAAGDAKLNAVGQLPREQQFAAMAQVTGMDQFFAARGIAREQGAACLADVAKAERVVKASGDYATKYKVEGTPTFYVNGTKLDTNTWEAVKPYLENMGAR
;
A
#
# COMPACT_ATOMS: atom_id res chain seq x y z
N MET A 1 -1.65 1.79 -7.57
CA MET A 1 -1.20 0.52 -6.97
C MET A 1 -0.68 -0.37 -8.08
N ASN A 2 0.61 -0.42 -8.26
CA ASN A 2 1.20 -1.07 -9.44
C ASN A 2 2.39 -1.97 -9.09
N ASN A 3 2.66 -2.24 -7.83
CA ASN A 3 3.76 -3.11 -7.46
C ASN A 3 3.29 -4.28 -6.58
N ALA A 4 4.09 -5.34 -6.55
CA ALA A 4 3.80 -6.56 -5.81
C ALA A 4 3.69 -6.36 -4.27
N LEU A 5 4.04 -5.20 -3.75
CA LEU A 5 4.02 -4.86 -2.33
C LEU A 5 2.74 -4.12 -1.91
N ASP A 6 2.20 -3.26 -2.80
CA ASP A 6 1.05 -2.42 -2.46
C ASP A 6 -0.22 -3.23 -2.23
N VAL A 7 -0.43 -4.29 -3.02
CA VAL A 7 -1.64 -5.10 -2.91
C VAL A 7 -1.70 -5.88 -1.60
N PRO A 8 -0.68 -6.68 -1.21
CA PRO A 8 -0.72 -7.38 0.07
C PRO A 8 -0.75 -6.42 1.27
N ALA A 9 -0.07 -5.26 1.21
CA ALA A 9 -0.15 -4.24 2.25
C ALA A 9 -1.59 -3.71 2.41
N ASN A 10 -2.28 -3.41 1.31
CA ASN A 10 -3.67 -2.97 1.32
C ASN A 10 -4.62 -4.05 1.86
N LEU A 11 -4.47 -5.29 1.40
CA LEU A 11 -5.29 -6.42 1.85
C LEU A 11 -5.18 -6.60 3.36
N LEU A 12 -3.98 -6.52 3.93
CA LEU A 12 -3.74 -6.65 5.37
C LEU A 12 -4.22 -5.43 6.15
N THR A 13 -3.96 -4.22 5.68
CA THR A 13 -4.43 -2.98 6.33
C THR A 13 -5.94 -2.93 6.44
N THR A 14 -6.64 -3.43 5.41
CA THR A 14 -8.12 -3.44 5.34
C THR A 14 -8.74 -4.78 5.78
N CYS A 15 -7.96 -5.64 6.47
CA CYS A 15 -8.39 -6.97 6.89
C CYS A 15 -9.20 -6.95 8.20
N GLY A 16 -9.00 -5.93 9.03
CA GLY A 16 -9.66 -5.77 10.33
C GLY A 16 -10.85 -4.82 10.30
N ALA A 17 -11.12 -4.24 11.47
CA ALA A 17 -12.17 -3.25 11.64
C ALA A 17 -11.86 -1.96 10.86
N PRO A 18 -12.87 -1.30 10.26
CA PRO A 18 -12.67 -0.08 9.48
C PRO A 18 -11.95 1.03 10.23
N GLU A 19 -12.17 1.15 11.54
CA GLU A 19 -11.56 2.15 12.40
C GLU A 19 -10.05 1.96 12.56
N ALA A 20 -9.56 0.74 12.38
CA ALA A 20 -8.15 0.41 12.47
C ALA A 20 -7.37 0.74 11.20
N VAL A 21 -8.02 0.99 10.06
CA VAL A 21 -7.36 1.13 8.75
C VAL A 21 -6.36 2.28 8.75
N LEU A 22 -6.76 3.49 9.16
CA LEU A 22 -5.85 4.64 9.17
C LEU A 22 -4.70 4.48 10.16
N PRO A 23 -4.92 4.10 11.43
CA PRO A 23 -3.81 3.85 12.35
C PRO A 23 -2.85 2.75 11.89
N LEU A 24 -3.34 1.68 11.26
CA LEU A 24 -2.49 0.62 10.70
C LEU A 24 -1.68 1.11 9.50
N ALA A 25 -2.30 1.90 8.62
CA ALA A 25 -1.62 2.50 7.48
C ALA A 25 -0.46 3.40 7.93
N ASP A 26 -0.69 4.29 8.89
CA ASP A 26 0.35 5.20 9.42
C ASP A 26 1.51 4.42 10.03
N GLN A 27 1.22 3.38 10.83
CA GLN A 27 2.25 2.53 11.41
C GLN A 27 3.01 1.74 10.33
N PHE A 28 2.31 1.27 9.29
CA PHE A 28 2.94 0.56 8.18
C PHE A 28 3.90 1.48 7.39
N TRP A 29 3.52 2.72 7.13
CA TRP A 29 4.40 3.71 6.49
C TRP A 29 5.65 3.98 7.33
N ALA A 30 5.51 4.11 8.64
CA ALA A 30 6.65 4.29 9.55
C ALA A 30 7.59 3.06 9.58
N TRP A 31 7.04 1.85 9.34
CA TRP A 31 7.79 0.60 9.31
C TRP A 31 8.38 0.26 7.93
N GLN A 32 8.05 1.00 6.89
CA GLN A 32 8.40 0.69 5.49
C GLN A 32 9.90 0.44 5.28
N LYS A 33 10.77 1.15 6.00
CA LYS A 33 12.22 0.93 5.93
C LYS A 33 12.60 -0.53 6.24
N THR A 34 12.06 -1.08 7.31
CA THR A 34 12.32 -2.48 7.71
C THR A 34 11.81 -3.46 6.65
N MET A 35 10.67 -3.18 6.04
CA MET A 35 10.16 -3.99 4.93
C MET A 35 11.16 -4.05 3.77
N PHE A 36 11.74 -2.92 3.37
CA PHE A 36 12.75 -2.89 2.30
C PHE A 36 14.05 -3.58 2.70
N GLU A 37 14.49 -3.48 3.95
CA GLU A 37 15.63 -4.22 4.48
C GLU A 37 15.39 -5.74 4.40
N ASN A 38 14.19 -6.21 4.74
CA ASN A 38 13.81 -7.61 4.61
C ASN A 38 13.83 -8.10 3.15
N ILE A 39 13.34 -7.28 2.21
CA ILE A 39 13.38 -7.56 0.77
C ILE A 39 14.83 -7.72 0.29
N GLN A 40 15.71 -6.80 0.66
CA GLN A 40 17.13 -6.88 0.32
C GLN A 40 17.80 -8.13 0.90
N ALA A 41 17.50 -8.46 2.16
CA ALA A 41 18.02 -9.66 2.81
C ALA A 41 17.51 -10.96 2.18
N ALA A 42 16.28 -10.97 1.65
CA ALA A 42 15.71 -12.12 0.97
C ALA A 42 16.41 -12.45 -0.35
N GLY A 43 16.83 -11.43 -1.09
CA GLY A 43 17.51 -11.56 -2.37
C GLY A 43 16.60 -11.94 -3.54
N ASP A 44 17.11 -11.74 -4.75
CA ASP A 44 16.33 -11.89 -5.99
C ASP A 44 15.82 -13.33 -6.22
N ALA A 45 16.60 -14.34 -5.84
CA ALA A 45 16.21 -15.74 -6.02
C ALA A 45 14.90 -16.06 -5.27
N LYS A 46 14.76 -15.57 -4.04
CA LYS A 46 13.56 -15.78 -3.24
C LYS A 46 12.35 -14.98 -3.77
N LEU A 47 12.59 -13.75 -4.22
CA LEU A 47 11.55 -12.92 -4.82
C LEU A 47 11.05 -13.51 -6.15
N ASN A 48 11.97 -14.02 -6.99
CA ASN A 48 11.62 -14.71 -8.23
C ASN A 48 10.81 -15.99 -7.94
N ALA A 49 11.17 -16.76 -6.91
CA ALA A 49 10.40 -17.94 -6.52
C ALA A 49 8.95 -17.58 -6.11
N VAL A 50 8.74 -16.47 -5.40
CA VAL A 50 7.39 -15.95 -5.09
C VAL A 50 6.60 -15.68 -6.38
N GLY A 51 7.22 -15.06 -7.37
CA GLY A 51 6.59 -14.76 -8.67
C GLY A 51 6.17 -15.99 -9.47
N GLN A 52 6.74 -17.17 -9.18
CA GLN A 52 6.39 -18.44 -9.83
C GLN A 52 5.24 -19.21 -9.15
N LEU A 53 4.82 -18.75 -7.95
CA LEU A 53 3.71 -19.39 -7.25
C LEU A 53 2.37 -19.13 -7.95
N PRO A 54 1.37 -19.98 -7.73
CA PRO A 54 -0.02 -19.67 -8.08
C PRO A 54 -0.46 -18.33 -7.49
N ARG A 55 -1.27 -17.59 -8.23
CA ARG A 55 -1.61 -16.19 -7.90
C ARG A 55 -2.19 -16.03 -6.48
N GLU A 56 -3.02 -16.97 -6.05
CA GLU A 56 -3.62 -17.01 -4.72
C GLU A 56 -2.61 -17.19 -3.58
N GLN A 57 -1.38 -17.66 -3.89
CA GLN A 57 -0.30 -17.86 -2.93
C GLN A 57 0.74 -16.72 -2.95
N GLN A 58 0.81 -15.95 -4.03
CA GLN A 58 1.82 -14.92 -4.21
C GLN A 58 1.76 -13.83 -3.13
N PHE A 59 0.56 -13.36 -2.78
CA PHE A 59 0.42 -12.31 -1.78
C PHE A 59 0.81 -12.77 -0.37
N ALA A 60 0.46 -14.00 0.00
CA ALA A 60 0.86 -14.58 1.27
C ALA A 60 2.39 -14.79 1.33
N ALA A 61 2.99 -15.33 0.27
CA ALA A 61 4.42 -15.52 0.19
C ALA A 61 5.18 -14.17 0.21
N MET A 62 4.67 -13.15 -0.48
CA MET A 62 5.25 -11.81 -0.44
C MET A 62 5.14 -11.20 0.97
N ALA A 63 4.02 -11.35 1.66
CA ALA A 63 3.85 -10.88 3.02
C ALA A 63 4.84 -11.55 3.99
N GLN A 64 5.12 -12.84 3.81
CA GLN A 64 6.12 -13.56 4.60
C GLN A 64 7.55 -13.08 4.31
N VAL A 65 7.91 -12.93 3.04
CA VAL A 65 9.25 -12.46 2.65
C VAL A 65 9.55 -11.07 3.16
N THR A 66 8.56 -10.20 3.15
CA THR A 66 8.67 -8.80 3.58
C THR A 66 8.51 -8.62 5.09
N GLY A 67 7.98 -9.62 5.81
CA GLY A 67 7.62 -9.55 7.23
C GLY A 67 6.30 -8.83 7.53
N MET A 68 5.50 -8.52 6.50
CA MET A 68 4.19 -7.88 6.66
C MET A 68 3.23 -8.74 7.51
N ASP A 69 3.25 -10.07 7.33
CA ASP A 69 2.43 -11.00 8.10
C ASP A 69 2.67 -10.86 9.61
N GLN A 70 3.94 -10.75 10.02
CA GLN A 70 4.33 -10.55 11.43
C GLN A 70 3.99 -9.14 11.91
N PHE A 71 4.24 -8.13 11.07
CA PHE A 71 3.93 -6.74 11.39
C PHE A 71 2.45 -6.55 11.73
N PHE A 72 1.55 -7.06 10.89
CA PHE A 72 0.11 -6.93 11.07
C PHE A 72 -0.42 -7.86 12.17
N ALA A 73 0.16 -9.06 12.34
CA ALA A 73 -0.19 -9.96 13.44
C ALA A 73 0.07 -9.33 14.82
N ALA A 74 1.19 -8.61 14.97
CA ALA A 74 1.50 -7.89 16.20
C ALA A 74 0.58 -6.68 16.47
N ARG A 75 -0.28 -6.32 15.50
CA ARG A 75 -1.20 -5.16 15.56
C ARG A 75 -2.68 -5.52 15.46
N GLY A 76 -3.00 -6.77 15.78
CA GLY A 76 -4.39 -7.21 15.93
C GLY A 76 -5.01 -7.90 14.71
N ILE A 77 -4.26 -8.10 13.62
CA ILE A 77 -4.70 -8.96 12.52
C ILE A 77 -4.19 -10.38 12.77
N ALA A 78 -5.04 -11.24 13.32
CA ALA A 78 -4.64 -12.63 13.60
C ALA A 78 -4.05 -13.30 12.34
N ARG A 79 -3.07 -14.18 12.50
CA ARG A 79 -2.35 -14.79 11.37
C ARG A 79 -3.29 -15.50 10.39
N GLU A 80 -4.27 -16.25 10.91
CA GLU A 80 -5.26 -16.95 10.10
C GLU A 80 -6.16 -15.96 9.33
N GLN A 81 -6.58 -14.89 10.00
CA GLN A 81 -7.34 -13.81 9.39
C GLN A 81 -6.52 -13.12 8.28
N GLY A 82 -5.27 -12.78 8.54
CA GLY A 82 -4.36 -12.20 7.55
C GLY A 82 -4.15 -13.12 6.35
N ALA A 83 -3.97 -14.41 6.58
CA ALA A 83 -3.85 -15.41 5.50
C ALA A 83 -5.11 -15.47 4.63
N ALA A 84 -6.30 -15.46 5.23
CA ALA A 84 -7.57 -15.43 4.51
C ALA A 84 -7.72 -14.14 3.66
N CYS A 85 -7.35 -12.98 4.22
CA CYS A 85 -7.37 -11.72 3.48
C CYS A 85 -6.39 -11.70 2.30
N LEU A 86 -5.20 -12.28 2.47
CA LEU A 86 -4.19 -12.37 1.41
C LEU A 86 -4.58 -13.35 0.29
N ALA A 87 -5.43 -14.33 0.59
CA ALA A 87 -5.96 -15.28 -0.38
C ALA A 87 -7.15 -14.72 -1.20
N ASP A 88 -7.72 -13.57 -0.81
CA ASP A 88 -8.85 -12.94 -1.53
C ASP A 88 -8.39 -12.24 -2.83
N VAL A 89 -8.16 -13.05 -3.85
CA VAL A 89 -7.77 -12.57 -5.20
C VAL A 89 -8.84 -11.63 -5.77
N ALA A 90 -10.12 -11.90 -5.52
CA ALA A 90 -11.21 -11.05 -6.03
C ALA A 90 -11.17 -9.65 -5.39
N LYS A 91 -10.87 -9.54 -4.09
CA LYS A 91 -10.65 -8.24 -3.43
C LYS A 91 -9.42 -7.54 -4.01
N ALA A 92 -8.33 -8.27 -4.20
CA ALA A 92 -7.10 -7.72 -4.80
C ALA A 92 -7.37 -7.12 -6.19
N GLU A 93 -8.11 -7.83 -7.04
CA GLU A 93 -8.48 -7.34 -8.39
C GLU A 93 -9.36 -6.09 -8.33
N ARG A 94 -10.34 -6.06 -7.41
CA ARG A 94 -11.17 -4.85 -7.21
C ARG A 94 -10.33 -3.64 -6.77
N VAL A 95 -9.38 -3.84 -5.87
CA VAL A 95 -8.49 -2.77 -5.40
C VAL A 95 -7.61 -2.23 -6.52
N VAL A 96 -6.99 -3.13 -7.29
CA VAL A 96 -6.14 -2.75 -8.45
C VAL A 96 -6.96 -2.00 -9.48
N LYS A 97 -8.14 -2.53 -9.83
CA LYS A 97 -9.05 -1.87 -10.79
C LYS A 97 -9.47 -0.49 -10.30
N ALA A 98 -9.92 -0.36 -9.05
CA ALA A 98 -10.35 0.92 -8.49
C ALA A 98 -9.21 1.95 -8.51
N SER A 99 -7.98 1.53 -8.16
CA SER A 99 -6.79 2.38 -8.23
C SER A 99 -6.52 2.89 -9.65
N GLY A 100 -6.63 2.02 -10.65
CA GLY A 100 -6.48 2.38 -12.07
C GLY A 100 -7.58 3.33 -12.55
N ASP A 101 -8.83 3.04 -12.20
CA ASP A 101 -9.97 3.89 -12.54
C ASP A 101 -9.81 5.31 -11.95
N TYR A 102 -9.38 5.42 -10.69
CA TYR A 102 -9.11 6.71 -10.05
C TYR A 102 -7.91 7.43 -10.68
N ALA A 103 -6.82 6.71 -10.98
CA ALA A 103 -5.66 7.30 -11.64
C ALA A 103 -6.06 7.92 -12.99
N THR A 104 -6.89 7.23 -13.76
CA THR A 104 -7.41 7.73 -15.04
C THR A 104 -8.36 8.91 -14.83
N LYS A 105 -9.35 8.77 -13.94
CA LYS A 105 -10.36 9.80 -13.67
C LYS A 105 -9.73 11.12 -13.22
N TYR A 106 -8.76 11.04 -12.33
CA TYR A 106 -8.09 12.21 -11.74
C TYR A 106 -6.75 12.54 -12.41
N LYS A 107 -6.42 11.91 -13.54
CA LYS A 107 -5.15 12.15 -14.26
C LYS A 107 -3.93 12.10 -13.33
N VAL A 108 -3.88 11.07 -12.48
CA VAL A 108 -2.75 10.85 -11.56
C VAL A 108 -1.66 10.09 -12.31
N GLU A 109 -0.59 10.79 -12.65
CA GLU A 109 0.57 10.25 -13.38
C GLU A 109 1.68 9.79 -12.45
N GLY A 110 1.61 10.19 -11.18
CA GLY A 110 2.56 9.83 -10.13
C GLY A 110 2.09 10.28 -8.75
N THR A 111 2.85 9.92 -7.73
CA THR A 111 2.58 10.27 -6.33
C THR A 111 3.77 11.00 -5.71
N PRO A 112 3.50 12.04 -4.94
CA PRO A 112 2.19 12.62 -4.65
C PRO A 112 1.63 13.46 -5.82
N THR A 113 0.29 13.50 -5.96
CA THR A 113 -0.44 14.42 -6.82
C THR A 113 -1.39 15.24 -5.95
N PHE A 114 -1.35 16.56 -6.09
CA PHE A 114 -2.16 17.47 -5.27
C PHE A 114 -3.29 18.11 -6.08
N TYR A 115 -4.45 18.16 -5.45
CA TYR A 115 -5.61 18.89 -5.91
C TYR A 115 -6.06 19.89 -4.84
N VAL A 116 -6.24 21.13 -5.22
CA VAL A 116 -6.76 22.17 -4.32
C VAL A 116 -8.01 22.78 -4.95
N ASN A 117 -9.14 22.69 -4.24
CA ASN A 117 -10.44 23.14 -4.71
C ASN A 117 -10.79 22.61 -6.13
N GLY A 118 -10.46 21.36 -6.39
CA GLY A 118 -10.73 20.69 -7.68
C GLY A 118 -9.72 20.98 -8.79
N THR A 119 -8.72 21.83 -8.55
CA THR A 119 -7.66 22.14 -9.51
C THR A 119 -6.42 21.31 -9.22
N LYS A 120 -5.95 20.55 -10.20
CA LYS A 120 -4.66 19.82 -10.13
C LYS A 120 -3.54 20.83 -10.09
N LEU A 121 -2.62 20.69 -9.13
CA LEU A 121 -1.41 21.50 -9.08
C LEU A 121 -0.33 20.87 -9.95
N ASP A 122 0.45 21.72 -10.63
CA ASP A 122 1.62 21.32 -11.42
C ASP A 122 2.87 21.23 -10.54
N THR A 123 2.73 20.55 -9.41
CA THR A 123 3.82 20.28 -8.47
C THR A 123 3.52 19.05 -7.65
N ASN A 124 4.59 18.37 -7.18
CA ASN A 124 4.51 17.15 -6.40
C ASN A 124 5.34 17.21 -5.10
N THR A 125 5.76 18.39 -4.67
CA THR A 125 6.55 18.58 -3.44
C THR A 125 5.79 19.41 -2.42
N TRP A 126 5.98 19.11 -1.14
CA TRP A 126 5.38 19.89 -0.05
C TRP A 126 5.87 21.34 -0.04
N GLU A 127 7.14 21.58 -0.34
CA GLU A 127 7.76 22.89 -0.37
C GLU A 127 7.09 23.82 -1.38
N ALA A 128 6.58 23.26 -2.49
CA ALA A 128 5.87 24.03 -3.50
C ALA A 128 4.35 24.13 -3.21
N VAL A 129 3.76 23.13 -2.58
CA VAL A 129 2.33 23.13 -2.22
C VAL A 129 2.05 24.04 -1.04
N LYS A 130 2.90 24.05 -0.02
CA LYS A 130 2.72 24.82 1.20
C LYS A 130 2.47 26.31 0.96
N PRO A 131 3.31 27.06 0.23
CA PRO A 131 3.08 28.48 -0.06
C PRO A 131 1.78 28.72 -0.83
N TYR A 132 1.38 27.79 -1.70
CA TYR A 132 0.11 27.88 -2.43
C TYR A 132 -1.08 27.84 -1.48
N LEU A 133 -1.05 26.93 -0.49
CA LEU A 133 -2.12 26.83 0.51
C LEU A 133 -2.14 28.03 1.45
N GLU A 134 -0.99 28.53 1.89
CA GLU A 134 -0.85 29.72 2.73
C GLU A 134 -1.44 30.96 2.06
N ASN A 135 -1.16 31.15 0.77
CA ASN A 135 -1.73 32.23 -0.04
C ASN A 135 -3.26 32.13 -0.19
N MET A 136 -3.82 30.95 -0.05
CA MET A 136 -5.28 30.72 -0.03
C MET A 136 -5.90 30.84 1.37
N GLY A 137 -5.12 31.21 2.38
CA GLY A 137 -5.60 31.44 3.74
C GLY A 137 -5.48 30.23 4.68
N ALA A 138 -4.79 29.15 4.28
CA ALA A 138 -4.46 28.07 5.20
C ALA A 138 -3.46 28.59 6.28
N ARG A 139 -3.68 28.19 7.55
CA ARG A 139 -2.84 28.56 8.70
C ARG A 139 -2.38 27.34 9.45
#